data_4ad0d7796f3effd84ee56909b21c3ec4
#
_entry.id   4ad0d7796f3effd84ee56909b21c3ec4
#
_cell.length_a   1.000
_cell.length_b   1.000
_cell.length_c   1.000
_cell.angle_alpha   90.00
_cell.angle_beta   90.00
_cell.angle_gamma   90.00
#
_symmetry.space_group_name_H-M   'P 1'
#
loop_
_entity.id
_entity.type
_entity.pdbx_description
1 polymer ?
#
loop_
_entity_poly.entity_id
_entity_poly.type
_entity_poly.pdbx_seq_one_letter_code
_entity_poly.pdbx_strand_id
1 'polypeptide(L)'
;MQASLRAPMRANRQAAAPSRATRVAARRAVNVRAQQTVVIGLAADSGCGKSTFMRRMTGIFGGSPKPPADGNPDSNTLLSDMTTVICLDDYHSLDRNGRKEAKVTALDSKAQNFDLMYEQVKALKEGKSVDKPIYNHVTGLLDPPEKIDSPKILVIEGLHPFYDKRVLDLLDFKIYLDISDEIKFAWKIQRDMAERGHSLESIKASIESRKPDFDTFIDPQKKDADVIIEVLPTQLVPDEEGKYLRVRMIQKESHKLFDPAYLFDEGSTISWIPCGRKLTCSFPGIKLAYGPDTYFGQEVSVLEMDGQFDKLEELIYVESHLSNTSAKFYGEITQQMLKNSSFPGSTNGTGLFQTLCGLKVREVYERITAKQTVKA
;
A
#
# COMPACT_ATOMS: atom_id res chain seq x y z
N MET A 1 1.84 -102.46 1.77
CA MET A 1 1.31 -101.46 2.68
C MET A 1 1.93 -100.13 2.30
N GLN A 2 1.12 -99.27 1.58
CA GLN A 2 1.58 -97.99 1.06
C GLN A 2 1.24 -96.89 2.04
N ALA A 3 2.17 -96.08 2.41
CA ALA A 3 1.99 -94.86 3.20
C ALA A 3 2.14 -93.66 2.32
N SER A 4 1.03 -92.93 2.14
CA SER A 4 0.94 -91.69 1.39
C SER A 4 1.44 -90.48 2.15
N LEU A 5 2.44 -89.76 1.62
CA LEU A 5 2.94 -88.53 2.09
C LEU A 5 2.15 -87.33 1.46
N ARG A 6 1.40 -86.60 2.24
CA ARG A 6 0.79 -85.31 1.83
C ARG A 6 1.74 -84.13 2.13
N ALA A 7 2.03 -83.39 1.11
CA ALA A 7 2.75 -82.14 1.20
C ALA A 7 1.82 -80.95 1.68
N PRO A 8 2.33 -79.92 2.39
CA PRO A 8 1.49 -78.82 2.84
C PRO A 8 1.32 -77.76 1.75
N MET A 9 0.06 -77.30 1.55
CA MET A 9 -0.30 -76.18 0.70
C MET A 9 0.27 -74.83 1.25
N ARG A 10 1.04 -74.11 0.45
CA ARG A 10 1.41 -72.74 0.68
C ARG A 10 0.20 -71.84 0.42
N ALA A 11 -0.26 -71.12 1.44
CA ALA A 11 -1.25 -70.02 1.31
C ALA A 11 -0.62 -68.80 0.66
N ASN A 12 -1.09 -68.47 -0.52
CA ASN A 12 -0.70 -67.28 -1.29
C ASN A 12 -1.48 -66.09 -0.70
N ARG A 13 -0.87 -65.27 0.17
CA ARG A 13 -1.48 -63.98 0.60
C ARG A 13 -1.24 -62.94 -0.48
N GLN A 14 -2.26 -62.75 -1.33
CA GLN A 14 -2.34 -61.59 -2.19
C GLN A 14 -2.58 -60.35 -1.30
N ALA A 15 -1.64 -59.44 -1.32
CA ALA A 15 -1.82 -58.10 -0.69
C ALA A 15 -2.90 -57.35 -1.44
N ALA A 16 -3.99 -57.01 -0.77
CA ALA A 16 -5.06 -56.21 -1.30
C ALA A 16 -4.56 -54.82 -1.68
N ALA A 17 -4.84 -54.38 -2.89
CA ALA A 17 -4.54 -53.02 -3.34
C ALA A 17 -5.32 -52.01 -2.49
N PRO A 18 -4.74 -50.83 -2.10
CA PRO A 18 -5.41 -49.86 -1.28
C PRO A 18 -6.64 -49.28 -1.97
N SER A 19 -7.71 -49.09 -1.21
CA SER A 19 -8.99 -48.61 -1.72
C SER A 19 -8.88 -47.20 -2.34
N ARG A 20 -9.81 -46.88 -3.27
CA ARG A 20 -9.88 -45.58 -3.95
C ARG A 20 -9.95 -44.39 -2.96
N ALA A 21 -10.54 -44.58 -1.77
CA ALA A 21 -10.62 -43.61 -0.71
C ALA A 21 -9.23 -43.28 -0.11
N THR A 22 -8.37 -44.27 0.08
CA THR A 22 -6.99 -44.07 0.62
C THR A 22 -6.10 -43.33 -0.38
N ARG A 23 -6.32 -43.55 -1.71
CA ARG A 23 -5.58 -42.83 -2.76
C ARG A 23 -6.02 -41.34 -2.87
N VAL A 24 -7.28 -41.03 -2.60
CA VAL A 24 -7.80 -39.66 -2.60
C VAL A 24 -7.28 -38.87 -1.36
N ALA A 25 -7.25 -39.52 -0.21
CA ALA A 25 -6.67 -38.91 1.00
C ALA A 25 -5.15 -38.66 0.87
N ALA A 26 -4.39 -39.61 0.29
CA ALA A 26 -2.95 -39.43 0.04
C ALA A 26 -2.66 -38.29 -0.99
N ARG A 27 -3.56 -38.09 -2.00
CA ARG A 27 -3.40 -36.98 -2.94
C ARG A 27 -3.77 -35.60 -2.37
N ARG A 28 -4.59 -35.51 -1.32
CA ARG A 28 -4.92 -34.25 -0.62
C ARG A 28 -3.85 -33.82 0.38
N ALA A 29 -2.96 -34.69 0.81
CA ALA A 29 -1.88 -34.39 1.73
C ALA A 29 -0.59 -33.84 1.05
N VAL A 30 -0.57 -33.74 -0.30
CA VAL A 30 0.59 -33.25 -1.04
C VAL A 30 0.27 -31.90 -1.65
N ASN A 31 0.88 -30.87 -1.14
CA ASN A 31 0.99 -29.50 -1.61
C ASN A 31 0.02 -28.46 -1.02
N VAL A 32 0.02 -28.28 0.29
CA VAL A 32 -0.11 -26.94 0.84
C VAL A 32 1.32 -26.40 1.04
N ARG A 33 2.00 -26.03 -0.03
CA ARG A 33 3.07 -25.05 0.09
C ARG A 33 2.40 -23.78 0.59
N ALA A 34 2.79 -23.30 1.75
CA ALA A 34 2.35 -22.00 2.25
C ALA A 34 2.60 -20.97 1.13
N GLN A 35 1.52 -20.39 0.61
CA GLN A 35 1.61 -19.31 -0.37
C GLN A 35 2.30 -18.17 0.34
N GLN A 36 3.47 -17.79 -0.13
CA GLN A 36 4.25 -16.71 0.50
C GLN A 36 3.47 -15.41 0.31
N THR A 37 3.16 -14.74 1.42
CA THR A 37 2.51 -13.43 1.43
C THR A 37 3.42 -12.39 0.79
N VAL A 38 2.86 -11.59 -0.10
CA VAL A 38 3.54 -10.40 -0.64
C VAL A 38 3.34 -9.25 0.33
N VAL A 39 4.43 -8.60 0.75
CA VAL A 39 4.41 -7.54 1.77
C VAL A 39 4.71 -6.19 1.15
N ILE A 40 3.78 -5.26 1.29
CA ILE A 40 3.85 -3.89 0.78
C ILE A 40 4.00 -2.93 1.96
N GLY A 41 4.98 -2.05 1.92
CA GLY A 41 5.12 -0.97 2.89
C GLY A 41 4.63 0.36 2.33
N LEU A 42 3.83 1.09 3.12
CA LEU A 42 3.38 2.44 2.81
C LEU A 42 3.77 3.41 3.91
N ALA A 43 4.77 4.23 3.65
CA ALA A 43 5.21 5.29 4.56
C ALA A 43 4.53 6.62 4.22
N ALA A 44 4.08 7.33 5.24
CA ALA A 44 3.61 8.71 5.12
C ALA A 44 3.37 9.33 6.50
N ASP A 45 3.41 10.66 6.58
CA ASP A 45 2.99 11.39 7.78
C ASP A 45 1.48 11.28 8.02
N SER A 46 1.05 11.71 9.18
CA SER A 46 -0.36 11.78 9.55
C SER A 46 -1.11 12.82 8.69
N GLY A 47 -2.25 12.42 8.16
CA GLY A 47 -3.08 13.31 7.33
C GLY A 47 -2.74 13.32 5.84
N CYS A 48 -1.76 12.54 5.40
CA CYS A 48 -1.35 12.46 3.99
C CYS A 48 -2.23 11.56 3.09
N GLY A 49 -3.43 11.21 3.52
CA GLY A 49 -4.37 10.45 2.67
C GLY A 49 -4.07 8.95 2.57
N LYS A 50 -3.29 8.36 3.50
CA LYS A 50 -2.98 6.91 3.53
C LYS A 50 -4.22 6.05 3.43
N SER A 51 -5.22 6.28 4.27
CA SER A 51 -6.46 5.49 4.28
C SER A 51 -7.21 5.55 2.94
N THR A 52 -7.22 6.69 2.27
CA THR A 52 -7.81 6.84 0.93
C THR A 52 -7.04 6.01 -0.09
N PHE A 53 -5.72 6.06 -0.04
CA PHE A 53 -4.88 5.25 -0.92
C PHE A 53 -5.11 3.76 -0.68
N MET A 54 -5.15 3.31 0.57
CA MET A 54 -5.41 1.91 0.90
C MET A 54 -6.75 1.42 0.33
N ARG A 55 -7.81 2.22 0.44
CA ARG A 55 -9.11 1.89 -0.14
C ARG A 55 -9.07 1.79 -1.67
N ARG A 56 -8.35 2.70 -2.36
CA ARG A 56 -8.16 2.62 -3.82
C ARG A 56 -7.40 1.37 -4.20
N MET A 57 -6.28 1.11 -3.53
CA MET A 57 -5.41 -0.03 -3.82
C MET A 57 -6.15 -1.35 -3.57
N THR A 58 -6.81 -1.53 -2.43
CA THR A 58 -7.57 -2.75 -2.14
C THR A 58 -8.71 -2.96 -3.12
N GLY A 59 -9.33 -1.89 -3.62
CA GLY A 59 -10.36 -1.93 -4.66
C GLY A 59 -9.89 -2.53 -5.99
N ILE A 60 -8.60 -2.40 -6.33
CA ILE A 60 -8.00 -2.99 -7.54
C ILE A 60 -7.94 -4.52 -7.46
N PHE A 61 -7.79 -5.08 -6.25
CA PHE A 61 -7.76 -6.53 -6.02
C PHE A 61 -9.15 -7.15 -5.85
N GLY A 62 -10.19 -6.36 -5.95
CA GLY A 62 -11.57 -6.78 -5.72
C GLY A 62 -11.98 -6.70 -4.24
N GLY A 63 -13.25 -6.47 -4.01
CA GLY A 63 -13.78 -6.31 -2.67
C GLY A 63 -13.69 -4.89 -2.10
N SER A 64 -14.41 -4.66 -1.02
CA SER A 64 -14.31 -3.45 -0.21
C SER A 64 -13.66 -3.83 1.11
N PRO A 65 -12.62 -3.10 1.55
CA PRO A 65 -11.98 -3.40 2.82
C PRO A 65 -12.95 -3.14 3.97
N LYS A 66 -13.02 -4.07 4.91
CA LYS A 66 -13.89 -4.01 6.09
C LYS A 66 -13.05 -4.24 7.34
N PRO A 67 -13.42 -3.67 8.49
CA PRO A 67 -12.85 -4.08 9.76
C PRO A 67 -13.16 -5.56 10.03
N PRO A 68 -12.40 -6.26 10.88
CA PRO A 68 -12.69 -7.64 11.29
C PRO A 68 -14.10 -7.80 11.82
N ALA A 69 -14.85 -8.81 11.35
CA ALA A 69 -16.26 -8.97 11.68
C ALA A 69 -16.51 -9.28 13.19
N ASP A 70 -15.59 -10.04 13.78
CA ASP A 70 -15.65 -10.46 15.20
C ASP A 70 -14.60 -9.72 16.05
N GLY A 71 -14.04 -8.63 15.52
CA GLY A 71 -12.94 -7.87 16.13
C GLY A 71 -13.43 -6.70 16.98
N ASN A 72 -12.45 -5.99 17.57
CA ASN A 72 -12.67 -4.72 18.23
C ASN A 72 -13.22 -3.70 17.21
N PRO A 73 -14.34 -3.01 17.46
CA PRO A 73 -14.89 -1.99 16.57
C PRO A 73 -13.93 -0.82 16.31
N ASP A 74 -12.98 -0.61 17.22
CA ASP A 74 -11.93 0.41 17.12
C ASP A 74 -10.64 -0.12 16.44
N SER A 75 -10.68 -1.32 15.85
CA SER A 75 -9.54 -1.88 15.10
C SER A 75 -9.19 -1.02 13.89
N ASN A 76 -7.89 -0.81 13.70
CA ASN A 76 -7.33 -0.11 12.55
C ASN A 76 -7.06 -1.06 11.35
N THR A 77 -7.34 -2.36 11.51
CA THR A 77 -7.11 -3.36 10.48
C THR A 77 -8.23 -3.36 9.43
N LEU A 78 -7.86 -3.44 8.16
CA LEU A 78 -8.80 -3.58 7.06
C LEU A 78 -8.57 -4.92 6.35
N LEU A 79 -9.63 -5.72 6.24
CA LEU A 79 -9.61 -7.04 5.59
C LEU A 79 -10.37 -7.01 4.26
N SER A 80 -9.84 -7.69 3.27
CA SER A 80 -10.53 -8.05 2.03
C SER A 80 -10.12 -9.47 1.61
N ASP A 81 -10.71 -10.00 0.52
CA ASP A 81 -10.45 -11.37 0.05
C ASP A 81 -8.96 -11.63 -0.28
N MET A 82 -8.24 -10.61 -0.65
CA MET A 82 -6.84 -10.71 -1.09
C MET A 82 -5.88 -9.98 -0.17
N THR A 83 -6.33 -8.90 0.49
CA THR A 83 -5.46 -7.97 1.19
C THR A 83 -5.82 -7.83 2.65
N THR A 84 -4.81 -7.72 3.50
CA THR A 84 -4.94 -7.23 4.87
C THR A 84 -4.08 -5.98 5.00
N VAL A 85 -4.67 -4.90 5.50
CA VAL A 85 -3.98 -3.65 5.80
C VAL A 85 -3.82 -3.52 7.30
N ILE A 86 -2.60 -3.35 7.77
CA ILE A 86 -2.26 -3.15 9.18
C ILE A 86 -1.71 -1.73 9.35
N CYS A 87 -2.33 -0.98 10.26
CA CYS A 87 -1.82 0.32 10.70
C CYS A 87 -0.68 0.15 11.70
N LEU A 88 0.46 0.78 11.45
CA LEU A 88 1.63 0.66 12.33
C LEU A 88 1.49 1.43 13.65
N ASP A 89 0.50 2.31 13.79
CA ASP A 89 0.18 2.93 15.08
C ASP A 89 -0.21 1.87 16.13
N ASP A 90 -0.68 0.69 15.69
CA ASP A 90 -0.96 -0.44 16.56
C ASP A 90 0.28 -0.99 17.28
N TYR A 91 1.47 -0.75 16.76
CA TYR A 91 2.74 -1.16 17.37
C TYR A 91 3.36 -0.10 18.28
N HIS A 92 2.59 0.87 18.76
CA HIS A 92 3.09 1.76 19.80
C HIS A 92 3.51 0.97 21.05
N SER A 93 4.72 1.27 21.56
CA SER A 93 5.21 0.73 22.83
C SER A 93 4.61 1.41 24.05
N LEU A 94 4.07 2.64 23.85
CA LEU A 94 3.49 3.49 24.87
C LEU A 94 2.12 3.99 24.41
N ASP A 95 1.16 4.01 25.32
CA ASP A 95 -0.11 4.67 25.09
C ASP A 95 0.04 6.21 25.04
N ARG A 96 -1.07 6.94 24.87
CA ARG A 96 -1.04 8.41 24.77
C ARG A 96 -0.47 9.07 26.03
N ASN A 97 -0.76 8.54 27.21
CA ASN A 97 -0.29 9.09 28.49
C ASN A 97 1.17 8.75 28.72
N GLY A 98 1.57 7.51 28.48
CA GLY A 98 2.97 7.08 28.56
C GLY A 98 3.89 7.88 27.65
N ARG A 99 3.45 8.22 26.42
CA ARG A 99 4.23 9.12 25.55
C ARG A 99 4.37 10.52 26.12
N LYS A 100 3.31 11.08 26.74
CA LYS A 100 3.40 12.40 27.40
C LYS A 100 4.36 12.39 28.58
N GLU A 101 4.30 11.36 29.41
CA GLU A 101 5.22 11.20 30.56
C GLU A 101 6.66 11.03 30.10
N ALA A 102 6.90 10.24 29.07
CA ALA A 102 8.21 10.02 28.47
C ALA A 102 8.70 11.22 27.63
N LYS A 103 7.85 12.24 27.37
CA LYS A 103 8.13 13.41 26.52
C LYS A 103 8.56 13.04 25.11
N VAL A 104 7.97 11.99 24.55
CA VAL A 104 8.19 11.56 23.17
C VAL A 104 6.93 11.75 22.34
N THR A 105 7.07 12.05 21.04
CA THR A 105 5.95 12.12 20.13
C THR A 105 5.63 10.73 19.55
N ALA A 106 4.53 10.61 18.84
CA ALA A 106 4.22 9.38 18.08
C ALA A 106 5.19 9.15 16.91
N LEU A 107 5.98 10.17 16.51
CA LEU A 107 6.94 10.10 15.43
C LEU A 107 8.32 9.63 15.91
N ASP A 108 8.59 9.73 17.22
CA ASP A 108 9.85 9.24 17.80
C ASP A 108 9.88 7.71 17.69
N SER A 109 10.98 7.19 17.20
CA SER A 109 11.22 5.74 17.07
C SER A 109 11.11 4.99 18.41
N LYS A 110 11.37 5.66 19.53
CA LYS A 110 11.23 5.09 20.90
C LYS A 110 9.78 4.79 21.27
N ALA A 111 8.82 5.42 20.60
CA ALA A 111 7.40 5.14 20.81
C ALA A 111 6.91 3.89 20.08
N GLN A 112 7.78 3.16 19.37
CA GLN A 112 7.42 2.02 18.54
C GLN A 112 8.04 0.73 19.05
N ASN A 113 7.31 -0.38 18.94
CA ASN A 113 7.79 -1.72 19.24
C ASN A 113 8.22 -2.44 17.96
N PHE A 114 9.42 -2.12 17.46
CA PHE A 114 9.96 -2.69 16.22
C PHE A 114 10.25 -4.18 16.32
N ASP A 115 10.55 -4.71 17.49
CA ASP A 115 10.79 -6.15 17.65
C ASP A 115 9.51 -6.93 17.39
N LEU A 116 8.41 -6.55 18.03
CA LEU A 116 7.11 -7.16 17.80
C LEU A 116 6.63 -6.96 16.35
N MET A 117 6.82 -5.77 15.78
CA MET A 117 6.49 -5.48 14.38
C MET A 117 7.24 -6.42 13.44
N TYR A 118 8.55 -6.57 13.61
CA TYR A 118 9.36 -7.48 12.79
C TYR A 118 8.91 -8.93 12.92
N GLU A 119 8.73 -9.43 14.16
CA GLU A 119 8.30 -10.80 14.41
C GLU A 119 6.96 -11.12 13.76
N GLN A 120 5.98 -10.20 13.87
CA GLN A 120 4.64 -10.42 13.35
C GLN A 120 4.59 -10.27 11.82
N VAL A 121 5.24 -9.27 11.23
CA VAL A 121 5.32 -9.13 9.77
C VAL A 121 6.01 -10.33 9.15
N LYS A 122 7.09 -10.83 9.77
CA LYS A 122 7.79 -12.05 9.33
C LYS A 122 6.88 -13.28 9.43
N ALA A 123 6.17 -13.46 10.54
CA ALA A 123 5.26 -14.59 10.73
C ALA A 123 4.14 -14.58 9.67
N LEU A 124 3.51 -13.41 9.42
CA LEU A 124 2.50 -13.26 8.38
C LEU A 124 3.08 -13.55 6.99
N LYS A 125 4.29 -13.07 6.68
CA LYS A 125 4.97 -13.37 5.40
C LYS A 125 5.23 -14.87 5.23
N GLU A 126 5.45 -15.59 6.31
CA GLU A 126 5.67 -17.05 6.34
C GLU A 126 4.35 -17.86 6.34
N GLY A 127 3.19 -17.23 6.27
CA GLY A 127 1.90 -17.92 6.25
C GLY A 127 1.34 -18.26 7.64
N LYS A 128 1.84 -17.64 8.72
CA LYS A 128 1.40 -17.86 10.09
C LYS A 128 0.45 -16.77 10.56
N SER A 129 -0.48 -17.11 11.44
CA SER A 129 -1.34 -16.14 12.14
C SER A 129 -0.59 -15.46 13.28
N VAL A 130 -1.01 -14.27 13.66
CA VAL A 130 -0.46 -13.48 14.76
C VAL A 130 -1.57 -12.87 15.62
N ASP A 131 -1.26 -12.57 16.87
CA ASP A 131 -2.10 -11.77 17.77
C ASP A 131 -1.59 -10.32 17.72
N LYS A 132 -2.17 -9.51 16.83
CA LYS A 132 -1.75 -8.13 16.55
C LYS A 132 -2.27 -7.19 17.64
N PRO A 133 -1.44 -6.31 18.23
CA PRO A 133 -1.90 -5.28 19.16
C PRO A 133 -2.86 -4.30 18.46
N ILE A 134 -3.63 -3.58 19.26
CA ILE A 134 -4.54 -2.52 18.79
C ILE A 134 -4.24 -1.25 19.58
N TYR A 135 -3.99 -0.14 18.88
CA TYR A 135 -3.97 1.19 19.44
C TYR A 135 -5.32 1.88 19.20
N ASN A 136 -6.05 2.13 20.27
CA ASN A 136 -7.34 2.80 20.20
C ASN A 136 -7.17 4.32 20.05
N HIS A 137 -7.47 4.84 18.87
CA HIS A 137 -7.31 6.27 18.57
C HIS A 137 -8.29 7.17 19.37
N VAL A 138 -9.42 6.64 19.80
CA VAL A 138 -10.43 7.38 20.60
C VAL A 138 -9.94 7.55 22.03
N THR A 139 -9.65 6.45 22.71
CA THR A 139 -9.21 6.45 24.11
C THR A 139 -7.74 6.82 24.27
N GLY A 140 -6.92 6.50 23.28
CA GLY A 140 -5.46 6.64 23.29
C GLY A 140 -4.76 5.52 24.06
N LEU A 141 -5.44 4.41 24.35
CA LEU A 141 -4.93 3.25 25.07
C LEU A 141 -4.52 2.13 24.11
N LEU A 142 -3.80 1.16 24.66
CA LEU A 142 -3.52 -0.11 24.00
C LEU A 142 -4.61 -1.11 24.38
N ASP A 143 -5.39 -1.56 23.41
CA ASP A 143 -6.47 -2.52 23.59
C ASP A 143 -5.95 -3.97 23.52
N PRO A 144 -6.73 -4.97 23.94
CA PRO A 144 -6.39 -6.38 23.76
C PRO A 144 -6.11 -6.70 22.29
N PRO A 145 -5.16 -7.61 22.01
CA PRO A 145 -4.77 -7.95 20.64
C PRO A 145 -5.90 -8.65 19.89
N GLU A 146 -5.87 -8.56 18.56
CA GLU A 146 -6.74 -9.27 17.64
C GLU A 146 -5.96 -10.30 16.81
N LYS A 147 -6.60 -11.42 16.50
CA LYS A 147 -6.00 -12.45 15.67
C LYS A 147 -6.09 -12.06 14.20
N ILE A 148 -4.93 -12.06 13.54
CA ILE A 148 -4.80 -11.82 12.10
C ILE A 148 -4.22 -13.07 11.43
N ASP A 149 -4.93 -13.58 10.43
CA ASP A 149 -4.44 -14.66 9.59
C ASP A 149 -3.59 -14.10 8.43
N SER A 150 -2.64 -14.90 7.95
CA SER A 150 -1.77 -14.50 6.85
C SER A 150 -2.56 -14.30 5.56
N PRO A 151 -2.54 -13.09 4.95
CA PRO A 151 -3.22 -12.80 3.68
C PRO A 151 -2.36 -13.16 2.48
N LYS A 152 -2.91 -13.02 1.26
CA LYS A 152 -2.12 -13.07 0.03
C LYS A 152 -1.24 -11.83 -0.14
N ILE A 153 -1.78 -10.67 0.22
CA ILE A 153 -1.09 -9.38 0.21
C ILE A 153 -1.25 -8.74 1.57
N LEU A 154 -0.14 -8.52 2.25
CA LEU A 154 -0.07 -7.76 3.49
C LEU A 154 0.39 -6.34 3.17
N VAL A 155 -0.37 -5.35 3.60
CA VAL A 155 0.06 -3.96 3.56
C VAL A 155 0.30 -3.48 4.98
N ILE A 156 1.50 -3.01 5.26
CA ILE A 156 1.80 -2.29 6.50
C ILE A 156 1.86 -0.81 6.18
N GLU A 157 1.05 0.01 6.85
CA GLU A 157 0.98 1.44 6.60
C GLU A 157 1.20 2.26 7.87
N GLY A 158 1.94 3.35 7.77
CA GLY A 158 2.15 4.21 8.92
C GLY A 158 3.35 5.13 8.82
N LEU A 159 3.87 5.50 10.00
CA LEU A 159 4.98 6.43 10.13
C LEU A 159 6.35 5.77 9.90
N HIS A 160 6.52 4.49 10.26
CA HIS A 160 7.85 3.85 10.35
C HIS A 160 7.99 2.52 9.58
N PRO A 161 7.35 2.28 8.44
CA PRO A 161 7.45 0.97 7.78
C PRO A 161 8.84 0.69 7.22
N PHE A 162 9.68 1.72 6.99
CA PHE A 162 11.03 1.58 6.43
C PHE A 162 12.14 1.92 7.44
N TYR A 163 11.79 2.28 8.68
CA TYR A 163 12.74 2.72 9.68
C TYR A 163 13.63 1.58 10.20
N ASP A 164 13.02 0.46 10.60
CA ASP A 164 13.77 -0.73 11.04
C ASP A 164 14.20 -1.57 9.84
N LYS A 165 15.51 -1.74 9.68
CA LYS A 165 16.07 -2.47 8.55
C LYS A 165 15.56 -3.91 8.44
N ARG A 166 15.26 -4.57 9.56
CA ARG A 166 14.74 -5.94 9.56
C ARG A 166 13.34 -5.99 8.95
N VAL A 167 12.51 -4.99 9.24
CA VAL A 167 11.17 -4.84 8.64
C VAL A 167 11.30 -4.45 7.17
N LEU A 168 12.16 -3.47 6.86
CA LEU A 168 12.44 -3.02 5.49
C LEU A 168 12.83 -4.18 4.56
N ASP A 169 13.70 -5.09 5.03
CA ASP A 169 14.18 -6.24 4.27
C ASP A 169 13.07 -7.31 4.01
N LEU A 170 11.94 -7.24 4.71
CA LEU A 170 10.77 -8.10 4.47
C LEU A 170 9.85 -7.55 3.36
N LEU A 171 9.96 -6.27 3.02
CA LEU A 171 9.07 -5.62 2.08
C LEU A 171 9.42 -6.00 0.63
N ASP A 172 8.41 -6.37 -0.13
CA ASP A 172 8.54 -6.67 -1.56
C ASP A 172 8.34 -5.42 -2.43
N PHE A 173 7.63 -4.40 -1.93
CA PHE A 173 7.42 -3.13 -2.58
C PHE A 173 7.18 -2.01 -1.56
N LYS A 174 7.76 -0.83 -1.81
CA LYS A 174 7.82 0.27 -0.86
C LYS A 174 7.30 1.57 -1.49
N ILE A 175 6.28 2.15 -0.87
CA ILE A 175 5.61 3.35 -1.34
C ILE A 175 5.74 4.45 -0.28
N TYR A 176 6.09 5.65 -0.70
CA TYR A 176 6.09 6.83 0.17
C TYR A 176 5.09 7.86 -0.36
N LEU A 177 4.19 8.34 0.51
CA LEU A 177 3.35 9.49 0.22
C LEU A 177 4.00 10.73 0.82
N ASP A 178 4.46 11.61 -0.04
CA ASP A 178 5.04 12.88 0.32
C ASP A 178 4.08 14.03 -0.02
N ILE A 179 3.82 14.88 0.95
CA ILE A 179 2.95 16.03 0.76
C ILE A 179 3.69 17.25 1.27
N SER A 180 3.78 18.30 0.44
CA SER A 180 4.41 19.54 0.86
C SER A 180 3.79 20.07 2.16
N ASP A 181 4.60 20.74 2.97
CA ASP A 181 4.12 21.28 4.25
C ASP A 181 2.92 22.22 4.06
N GLU A 182 2.90 23.00 2.99
CA GLU A 182 1.82 23.91 2.65
C GLU A 182 0.49 23.16 2.46
N ILE A 183 0.46 22.13 1.62
CA ILE A 183 -0.74 21.32 1.37
C ILE A 183 -1.12 20.50 2.60
N LYS A 184 -0.13 19.93 3.29
CA LYS A 184 -0.34 19.15 4.51
C LYS A 184 -0.97 20.01 5.62
N PHE A 185 -0.53 21.25 5.78
CA PHE A 185 -1.12 22.17 6.75
C PHE A 185 -2.56 22.50 6.40
N ALA A 186 -2.86 22.81 5.14
CA ALA A 186 -4.20 23.11 4.70
C ALA A 186 -5.15 21.92 4.98
N TRP A 187 -4.77 20.72 4.60
CA TRP A 187 -5.59 19.52 4.82
C TRP A 187 -5.73 19.14 6.30
N LYS A 188 -4.65 19.27 7.07
CA LYS A 188 -4.68 18.97 8.51
C LYS A 188 -5.52 19.98 9.28
N ILE A 189 -5.41 21.27 8.95
CA ILE A 189 -6.24 22.32 9.55
C ILE A 189 -7.71 22.03 9.24
N GLN A 190 -8.05 21.80 7.97
CA GLN A 190 -9.43 21.51 7.58
C GLN A 190 -10.00 20.29 8.31
N ARG A 191 -9.27 19.17 8.36
CA ARG A 191 -9.71 17.95 9.04
C ARG A 191 -9.84 18.15 10.56
N ASP A 192 -8.79 18.65 11.21
CA ASP A 192 -8.73 18.71 12.68
C ASP A 192 -9.68 19.77 13.24
N MET A 193 -9.99 20.84 12.48
CA MET A 193 -11.03 21.80 12.82
C MET A 193 -12.44 21.21 12.62
N ALA A 194 -12.71 20.58 11.47
CA ALA A 194 -14.03 20.07 11.12
C ALA A 194 -14.42 18.81 11.89
N GLU A 195 -13.49 17.86 12.08
CA GLU A 195 -13.78 16.54 12.63
C GLU A 195 -13.43 16.41 14.11
N ARG A 196 -12.48 17.22 14.61
CA ARG A 196 -11.94 17.08 15.97
C ARG A 196 -12.15 18.28 16.85
N GLY A 197 -12.63 19.40 16.32
CA GLY A 197 -12.91 20.64 17.06
C GLY A 197 -11.66 21.31 17.66
N HIS A 198 -10.46 21.06 17.12
CA HIS A 198 -9.22 21.68 17.58
C HIS A 198 -9.13 23.15 17.14
N SER A 199 -8.53 24.03 17.95
CA SER A 199 -8.24 25.40 17.53
C SER A 199 -7.06 25.44 16.55
N LEU A 200 -7.05 26.46 15.68
CA LEU A 200 -5.98 26.67 14.71
C LEU A 200 -4.60 26.78 15.38
N GLU A 201 -4.54 27.50 16.50
CA GLU A 201 -3.29 27.68 17.27
C GLU A 201 -2.77 26.35 17.81
N SER A 202 -3.68 25.50 18.34
CA SER A 202 -3.32 24.17 18.85
C SER A 202 -2.80 23.27 17.73
N ILE A 203 -3.41 23.35 16.53
CA ILE A 203 -2.97 22.57 15.37
C ILE A 203 -1.58 23.02 14.91
N LYS A 204 -1.34 24.34 14.77
CA LYS A 204 -0.03 24.88 14.40
C LYS A 204 1.07 24.50 15.40
N ALA A 205 0.83 24.68 16.68
CA ALA A 205 1.76 24.29 17.73
C ALA A 205 2.09 22.80 17.70
N SER A 206 1.07 21.95 17.45
CA SER A 206 1.28 20.50 17.31
C SER A 206 2.13 20.14 16.08
N ILE A 207 1.98 20.84 14.97
CA ILE A 207 2.78 20.63 13.76
C ILE A 207 4.24 21.01 14.02
N GLU A 208 4.47 22.21 14.54
CA GLU A 208 5.83 22.71 14.84
C GLU A 208 6.57 21.81 15.84
N SER A 209 5.88 21.36 16.90
CA SER A 209 6.49 20.50 17.91
C SER A 209 6.90 19.12 17.37
N ARG A 210 6.27 18.64 16.31
CA ARG A 210 6.55 17.34 15.70
C ARG A 210 7.58 17.40 14.57
N LYS A 211 7.88 18.61 14.05
CA LYS A 211 8.76 18.76 12.90
C LYS A 211 10.16 18.17 13.11
N PRO A 212 10.86 18.36 14.26
CA PRO A 212 12.17 17.74 14.47
C PRO A 212 12.16 16.22 14.37
N ASP A 213 11.12 15.57 14.91
CA ASP A 213 10.98 14.13 14.85
C ASP A 213 10.64 13.66 13.43
N PHE A 214 9.82 14.44 12.70
CA PHE A 214 9.51 14.17 11.30
C PHE A 214 10.79 14.20 10.44
N ASP A 215 11.59 15.26 10.57
CA ASP A 215 12.83 15.43 9.81
C ASP A 215 13.87 14.34 10.18
N THR A 216 13.82 13.82 11.42
CA THR A 216 14.76 12.80 11.91
C THR A 216 14.33 11.37 11.53
N PHE A 217 13.06 11.04 11.68
CA PHE A 217 12.61 9.64 11.65
C PHE A 217 11.72 9.30 10.44
N ILE A 218 10.97 10.27 9.91
CA ILE A 218 9.95 9.98 8.88
C ILE A 218 10.47 10.34 7.48
N ASP A 219 10.89 11.59 7.29
CA ASP A 219 11.33 12.10 5.99
C ASP A 219 12.47 11.28 5.36
N PRO A 220 13.51 10.86 6.10
CA PRO A 220 14.61 10.08 5.53
C PRO A 220 14.23 8.73 4.93
N GLN A 221 13.04 8.20 5.26
CA GLN A 221 12.56 6.93 4.73
C GLN A 221 12.24 7.00 3.21
N LYS A 222 12.08 8.20 2.65
CA LYS A 222 11.90 8.41 1.20
C LYS A 222 12.99 7.74 0.35
N LYS A 223 14.24 7.73 0.83
CA LYS A 223 15.37 7.13 0.12
C LYS A 223 15.19 5.63 -0.17
N ASP A 224 14.44 4.94 0.69
CA ASP A 224 14.22 3.49 0.60
C ASP A 224 12.97 3.13 -0.21
N ALA A 225 12.12 4.10 -0.55
CA ALA A 225 10.90 3.89 -1.33
C ALA A 225 11.22 3.49 -2.77
N ASP A 226 10.39 2.64 -3.37
CA ASP A 226 10.45 2.25 -4.79
C ASP A 226 9.60 3.18 -5.65
N VAL A 227 8.49 3.70 -5.07
CA VAL A 227 7.66 4.73 -5.66
C VAL A 227 7.36 5.80 -4.61
N ILE A 228 7.50 7.08 -4.99
CA ILE A 228 7.09 8.22 -4.19
C ILE A 228 5.96 8.94 -4.93
N ILE A 229 4.85 9.23 -4.24
CA ILE A 229 3.79 10.12 -4.74
C ILE A 229 3.92 11.43 -3.97
N GLU A 230 4.40 12.45 -4.68
CA GLU A 230 4.67 13.77 -4.14
C GLU A 230 3.54 14.73 -4.51
N VAL A 231 2.89 15.35 -3.51
CA VAL A 231 1.79 16.29 -3.70
C VAL A 231 2.25 17.69 -3.37
N LEU A 232 2.13 18.60 -4.33
CA LEU A 232 2.68 19.94 -4.34
C LEU A 232 1.59 20.96 -4.73
N PRO A 233 1.75 22.24 -4.39
CA PRO A 233 0.91 23.30 -4.94
C PRO A 233 0.99 23.35 -6.47
N THR A 234 -0.12 23.73 -7.11
CA THR A 234 -0.17 23.94 -8.57
C THR A 234 0.78 25.05 -9.02
N GLN A 235 1.27 24.91 -10.25
CA GLN A 235 2.02 25.97 -10.94
C GLN A 235 1.23 26.60 -12.09
N LEU A 236 0.00 26.15 -12.32
CA LEU A 236 -0.82 26.62 -13.45
C LEU A 236 -1.50 27.95 -13.17
N VAL A 237 -1.91 28.17 -11.93
CA VAL A 237 -2.60 29.38 -11.47
C VAL A 237 -2.16 29.70 -10.06
N PRO A 238 -2.23 30.97 -9.61
CA PRO A 238 -2.13 31.30 -8.19
C PRO A 238 -3.26 30.59 -7.43
N ASP A 239 -2.93 29.81 -6.41
CA ASP A 239 -3.91 29.07 -5.61
C ASP A 239 -3.50 29.12 -4.13
N GLU A 240 -4.06 30.09 -3.40
CA GLU A 240 -3.80 30.29 -1.97
C GLU A 240 -4.56 29.29 -1.09
N GLU A 241 -5.57 28.59 -1.63
CA GLU A 241 -6.42 27.67 -0.90
C GLU A 241 -5.93 26.21 -0.99
N GLY A 242 -4.92 25.91 -1.82
CA GLY A 242 -4.45 24.55 -2.06
C GLY A 242 -5.49 23.64 -2.73
N LYS A 243 -6.36 24.23 -3.55
CA LYS A 243 -7.45 23.55 -4.25
C LYS A 243 -6.96 22.75 -5.45
N TYR A 244 -5.99 23.29 -6.17
CA TYR A 244 -5.38 22.65 -7.33
C TYR A 244 -4.02 22.10 -6.96
N LEU A 245 -3.73 20.90 -7.43
CA LEU A 245 -2.55 20.15 -7.01
C LEU A 245 -1.67 19.82 -8.22
N ARG A 246 -0.37 19.92 -7.99
CA ARG A 246 0.64 19.32 -8.84
C ARG A 246 1.11 18.03 -8.16
N VAL A 247 1.00 16.92 -8.82
CA VAL A 247 1.35 15.62 -8.27
C VAL A 247 2.42 14.97 -9.13
N ARG A 248 3.45 14.42 -8.49
CA ARG A 248 4.55 13.71 -9.14
C ARG A 248 4.54 12.27 -8.66
N MET A 249 4.67 11.33 -9.58
CA MET A 249 4.95 9.93 -9.30
C MET A 249 6.38 9.64 -9.69
N ILE A 250 7.24 9.52 -8.70
CA ILE A 250 8.67 9.26 -8.86
C ILE A 250 8.86 7.75 -8.73
N GLN A 251 9.42 7.10 -9.76
CA GLN A 251 9.54 5.65 -9.86
C GLN A 251 11.00 5.26 -10.07
N LYS A 252 11.52 4.33 -9.26
CA LYS A 252 12.89 3.81 -9.45
C LYS A 252 13.01 2.98 -10.72
N GLU A 253 14.00 3.30 -11.57
CA GLU A 253 14.29 2.58 -12.80
C GLU A 253 14.79 1.14 -12.56
N SER A 254 15.52 0.93 -11.48
CA SER A 254 16.22 -0.32 -11.22
C SER A 254 15.41 -1.37 -10.45
N HIS A 255 14.10 -1.21 -10.31
CA HIS A 255 13.30 -2.18 -9.56
C HIS A 255 13.10 -3.48 -10.34
N LYS A 256 13.28 -4.64 -9.68
CA LYS A 256 13.27 -5.96 -10.36
C LYS A 256 11.87 -6.54 -10.59
N LEU A 257 10.85 -6.00 -9.94
CA LEU A 257 9.50 -6.57 -9.88
C LEU A 257 8.44 -5.73 -10.61
N PHE A 258 8.78 -4.53 -11.04
CA PHE A 258 7.92 -3.72 -11.90
C PHE A 258 8.79 -2.85 -12.81
N ASP A 259 8.21 -2.39 -13.91
CA ASP A 259 8.81 -1.41 -14.79
C ASP A 259 8.04 -0.08 -14.66
N PRO A 260 8.70 1.10 -14.69
CA PRO A 260 8.05 2.38 -14.58
C PRO A 260 6.93 2.60 -15.61
N ALA A 261 5.85 3.25 -15.20
CA ALA A 261 4.86 3.79 -16.12
C ALA A 261 5.40 5.08 -16.73
N TYR A 262 5.13 5.32 -18.01
CA TYR A 262 5.64 6.47 -18.74
C TYR A 262 4.61 7.07 -19.69
N LEU A 263 4.91 8.25 -20.20
CA LEU A 263 4.07 8.98 -21.13
C LEU A 263 4.74 8.97 -22.53
N PHE A 264 4.09 8.38 -23.53
CA PHE A 264 4.56 8.19 -24.90
C PHE A 264 5.83 7.34 -25.02
N ASP A 265 6.96 7.95 -25.40
CA ASP A 265 8.23 7.26 -25.58
C ASP A 265 9.09 7.31 -24.32
N GLU A 266 9.61 6.16 -23.93
CA GLU A 266 10.51 6.02 -22.80
C GLU A 266 11.79 6.84 -22.99
N GLY A 267 12.23 7.49 -21.91
CA GLY A 267 13.44 8.31 -21.91
C GLY A 267 13.27 9.72 -22.50
N SER A 268 12.10 10.06 -23.02
CA SER A 268 11.79 11.41 -23.51
C SER A 268 11.25 12.29 -22.41
N THR A 269 11.60 13.58 -22.44
CA THR A 269 10.94 14.60 -21.62
C THR A 269 9.79 15.18 -22.42
N ILE A 270 8.56 14.91 -21.95
CA ILE A 270 7.34 15.34 -22.63
C ILE A 270 6.52 16.22 -21.70
N SER A 271 6.02 17.33 -22.22
CA SER A 271 5.09 18.19 -21.50
C SER A 271 4.01 18.66 -22.46
N TRP A 272 2.75 18.44 -22.13
CA TRP A 272 1.62 18.91 -22.93
C TRP A 272 0.38 19.21 -22.09
N ILE A 273 -0.53 19.97 -22.67
CA ILE A 273 -1.79 20.38 -22.07
C ILE A 273 -2.91 19.78 -22.92
N PRO A 274 -3.63 18.76 -22.44
CA PRO A 274 -4.64 18.07 -23.24
C PRO A 274 -5.91 18.88 -23.44
N CYS A 275 -6.18 19.88 -22.59
CA CYS A 275 -7.38 20.68 -22.67
C CYS A 275 -7.19 21.86 -23.66
N GLY A 276 -7.82 21.77 -24.83
CA GLY A 276 -7.86 22.86 -25.82
C GLY A 276 -8.70 24.09 -25.43
N ARG A 277 -9.34 24.07 -24.25
CA ARG A 277 -10.26 25.09 -23.75
C ARG A 277 -9.63 26.13 -22.82
N LYS A 278 -8.33 26.15 -22.70
CA LYS A 278 -7.59 27.02 -21.77
C LYS A 278 -7.93 28.51 -21.86
N LEU A 279 -8.43 28.97 -23.00
CA LEU A 279 -8.78 30.38 -23.21
C LEU A 279 -10.22 30.72 -22.81
N THR A 280 -11.08 29.75 -22.53
CA THR A 280 -12.51 29.95 -22.29
C THR A 280 -13.05 29.36 -21.00
N CYS A 281 -12.21 28.61 -20.27
CA CYS A 281 -12.57 27.89 -19.04
C CYS A 281 -11.96 28.59 -17.83
N SER A 282 -12.74 28.76 -16.75
CA SER A 282 -12.24 29.19 -15.44
C SER A 282 -11.39 28.12 -14.76
N PHE A 283 -11.28 26.96 -15.36
CA PHE A 283 -10.52 25.81 -14.92
C PHE A 283 -9.08 25.91 -15.43
N PRO A 284 -8.05 25.62 -14.62
CA PRO A 284 -6.65 25.74 -15.03
C PRO A 284 -6.26 24.76 -16.13
N GLY A 285 -7.07 23.72 -16.37
CA GLY A 285 -6.74 22.62 -17.27
C GLY A 285 -5.79 21.61 -16.64
N ILE A 286 -5.12 20.83 -17.49
CA ILE A 286 -4.20 19.77 -17.07
C ILE A 286 -2.88 19.98 -17.83
N LYS A 287 -1.77 19.90 -17.10
CA LYS A 287 -0.43 19.76 -17.66
C LYS A 287 0.13 18.42 -17.25
N LEU A 288 0.52 17.61 -18.23
CA LEU A 288 1.24 16.37 -18.02
C LEU A 288 2.70 16.54 -18.42
N ALA A 289 3.60 15.93 -17.66
CA ALA A 289 5.01 15.86 -17.98
C ALA A 289 5.56 14.48 -17.63
N TYR A 290 6.55 14.04 -18.38
CA TYR A 290 7.32 12.83 -18.12
C TYR A 290 8.78 13.10 -18.43
N GLY A 291 9.68 12.51 -17.65
CA GLY A 291 11.10 12.57 -17.92
C GLY A 291 11.93 11.85 -16.87
N PRO A 292 13.20 11.60 -17.21
CA PRO A 292 14.17 11.07 -16.26
C PRO A 292 14.56 12.14 -15.24
N ASP A 293 14.89 11.70 -14.03
CA ASP A 293 15.40 12.53 -12.94
C ASP A 293 16.37 11.71 -12.06
N THR A 294 16.97 12.36 -11.09
CA THR A 294 17.79 11.70 -10.07
C THR A 294 17.22 12.01 -8.69
N TYR A 295 16.94 10.97 -7.91
CA TYR A 295 16.36 11.10 -6.56
C TYR A 295 17.24 10.32 -5.56
N PHE A 296 17.80 11.01 -4.57
CA PHE A 296 18.79 10.43 -3.64
C PHE A 296 19.95 9.67 -4.35
N GLY A 297 20.44 10.19 -5.48
CA GLY A 297 21.52 9.58 -6.25
C GLY A 297 21.14 8.32 -7.05
N GLN A 298 19.84 8.03 -7.16
CA GLN A 298 19.31 6.93 -7.97
C GLN A 298 18.57 7.46 -9.20
N GLU A 299 18.71 6.79 -10.33
CA GLU A 299 17.94 7.10 -11.53
C GLU A 299 16.47 6.77 -11.33
N VAL A 300 15.61 7.70 -11.69
CA VAL A 300 14.16 7.60 -11.55
C VAL A 300 13.45 8.10 -12.80
N SER A 301 12.28 7.56 -13.08
CA SER A 301 11.30 8.09 -14.02
C SER A 301 10.24 8.87 -13.27
N VAL A 302 9.93 10.07 -13.73
CA VAL A 302 8.95 10.96 -13.11
C VAL A 302 7.78 11.21 -14.05
N LEU A 303 6.59 10.81 -13.63
CA LEU A 303 5.32 11.29 -14.18
C LEU A 303 4.83 12.46 -13.34
N GLU A 304 4.41 13.52 -13.97
CA GLU A 304 3.85 14.70 -13.29
C GLU A 304 2.52 15.09 -13.92
N MET A 305 1.54 15.37 -13.08
CA MET A 305 0.27 15.97 -13.47
C MET A 305 -0.01 17.21 -12.61
N ASP A 306 -0.18 18.36 -13.25
CA ASP A 306 -0.61 19.59 -12.62
C ASP A 306 -2.02 19.95 -13.08
N GLY A 307 -2.90 20.33 -12.15
CA GLY A 307 -4.30 20.63 -12.41
C GLY A 307 -5.26 19.48 -12.12
N GLN A 308 -6.46 19.56 -12.69
CA GLN A 308 -7.49 18.54 -12.46
C GLN A 308 -8.36 18.30 -13.70
N PHE A 309 -8.94 17.09 -13.75
CA PHE A 309 -9.90 16.69 -14.78
C PHE A 309 -11.22 17.43 -14.59
N ASP A 310 -11.69 18.09 -15.63
CA ASP A 310 -13.03 18.69 -15.69
C ASP A 310 -14.06 17.67 -16.21
N LYS A 311 -13.63 16.79 -17.12
CA LYS A 311 -14.49 15.83 -17.79
C LYS A 311 -13.88 14.45 -17.90
N LEU A 312 -14.78 13.46 -18.06
CA LEU A 312 -14.40 12.07 -18.28
C LEU A 312 -13.51 11.87 -19.52
N GLU A 313 -13.81 12.62 -20.59
CA GLU A 313 -13.04 12.56 -21.83
C GLU A 313 -11.57 12.92 -21.64
N GLU A 314 -11.28 13.86 -20.74
CA GLU A 314 -9.90 14.22 -20.41
C GLU A 314 -9.16 13.08 -19.73
N LEU A 315 -9.82 12.37 -18.82
CA LEU A 315 -9.25 11.20 -18.14
C LEU A 315 -8.99 10.07 -19.14
N ILE A 316 -9.94 9.77 -20.04
CA ILE A 316 -9.77 8.76 -21.09
C ILE A 316 -8.62 9.15 -22.02
N TYR A 317 -8.52 10.42 -22.38
CA TYR A 317 -7.45 10.93 -23.21
C TYR A 317 -6.08 10.78 -22.55
N VAL A 318 -5.96 11.11 -21.26
CA VAL A 318 -4.73 10.92 -20.50
C VAL A 318 -4.36 9.44 -20.43
N GLU A 319 -5.33 8.55 -20.14
CA GLU A 319 -5.07 7.10 -20.09
C GLU A 319 -4.56 6.57 -21.43
N SER A 320 -5.06 7.09 -22.56
CA SER A 320 -4.62 6.65 -23.89
C SER A 320 -3.14 6.97 -24.20
N HIS A 321 -2.54 7.91 -23.48
CA HIS A 321 -1.15 8.32 -23.65
C HIS A 321 -0.21 7.76 -22.58
N LEU A 322 -0.74 7.05 -21.59
CA LEU A 322 0.06 6.35 -20.59
C LEU A 322 0.44 4.97 -21.09
N SER A 323 1.69 4.62 -20.94
CA SER A 323 2.24 3.32 -21.30
C SER A 323 2.75 2.59 -20.07
N ASN A 324 2.88 1.27 -20.19
CA ASN A 324 3.39 0.38 -19.13
C ASN A 324 2.68 0.57 -17.78
N THR A 325 1.38 0.77 -17.81
CA THR A 325 0.55 1.08 -16.63
C THR A 325 0.20 -0.15 -15.78
N SER A 326 0.46 -1.35 -16.31
CA SER A 326 0.03 -2.64 -15.73
C SER A 326 -1.51 -2.81 -15.73
N ALA A 327 -2.22 -2.02 -16.54
CA ALA A 327 -3.63 -2.21 -16.80
C ALA A 327 -3.84 -3.49 -17.61
N LYS A 328 -4.90 -4.24 -17.28
CA LYS A 328 -5.27 -5.49 -17.99
C LYS A 328 -5.99 -5.23 -19.30
N PHE A 329 -6.61 -4.07 -19.41
CA PHE A 329 -7.34 -3.64 -20.62
C PHE A 329 -7.36 -2.11 -20.68
N TYR A 330 -7.54 -1.59 -21.87
CA TYR A 330 -7.72 -0.14 -22.09
C TYR A 330 -9.00 0.36 -21.41
N GLY A 331 -8.90 1.43 -20.63
CA GLY A 331 -9.99 1.97 -19.82
C GLY A 331 -10.03 1.47 -18.40
N GLU A 332 -9.09 0.59 -17.95
CA GLU A 332 -9.08 0.10 -16.56
C GLU A 332 -8.79 1.23 -15.57
N ILE A 333 -7.86 2.13 -15.89
CA ILE A 333 -7.52 3.28 -15.03
C ILE A 333 -8.76 4.16 -14.87
N THR A 334 -9.40 4.50 -15.98
CA THR A 334 -10.65 5.27 -16.00
C THR A 334 -11.74 4.62 -15.17
N GLN A 335 -11.96 3.30 -15.31
CA GLN A 335 -12.93 2.58 -14.50
C GLN A 335 -12.62 2.63 -13.01
N GLN A 336 -11.36 2.46 -12.60
CA GLN A 336 -10.95 2.53 -11.21
C GLN A 336 -11.13 3.95 -10.64
N MET A 337 -10.82 4.97 -11.41
CA MET A 337 -11.03 6.37 -11.04
C MET A 337 -12.52 6.67 -10.83
N LEU A 338 -13.39 6.22 -11.74
CA LEU A 338 -14.83 6.41 -11.65
C LEU A 338 -15.44 5.65 -10.48
N LYS A 339 -15.03 4.40 -10.25
CA LYS A 339 -15.45 3.60 -9.09
C LYS A 339 -15.16 4.30 -7.77
N ASN A 340 -14.08 5.05 -7.71
CA ASN A 340 -13.63 5.79 -6.54
C ASN A 340 -13.88 7.31 -6.65
N SER A 341 -14.87 7.73 -7.45
CA SER A 341 -15.13 9.15 -7.73
C SER A 341 -15.48 9.99 -6.50
N SER A 342 -16.04 9.38 -5.46
CA SER A 342 -16.33 10.02 -4.18
C SER A 342 -15.11 10.23 -3.29
N PHE A 343 -13.96 9.63 -3.61
CA PHE A 343 -12.77 9.75 -2.77
C PHE A 343 -12.00 11.04 -3.09
N PRO A 344 -11.37 11.67 -2.09
CA PRO A 344 -10.51 12.83 -2.32
C PRO A 344 -9.46 12.57 -3.41
N GLY A 345 -9.21 13.56 -4.26
CA GLY A 345 -8.21 13.47 -5.34
C GLY A 345 -8.66 12.66 -6.56
N SER A 346 -9.93 12.26 -6.68
CA SER A 346 -10.42 11.50 -7.84
C SER A 346 -10.45 12.30 -9.15
N THR A 347 -10.31 13.61 -9.06
CA THR A 347 -10.31 14.52 -10.23
C THR A 347 -8.91 15.05 -10.56
N ASN A 348 -7.85 14.60 -9.89
CA ASN A 348 -6.50 15.13 -10.10
C ASN A 348 -5.43 14.02 -10.06
N GLY A 349 -4.17 14.43 -10.18
CA GLY A 349 -3.01 13.53 -10.18
C GLY A 349 -2.90 12.63 -8.97
N THR A 350 -3.44 13.02 -7.80
CA THR A 350 -3.40 12.17 -6.59
C THR A 350 -4.15 10.85 -6.84
N GLY A 351 -5.37 10.91 -7.33
CA GLY A 351 -6.15 9.71 -7.62
C GLY A 351 -5.58 8.90 -8.78
N LEU A 352 -5.12 9.57 -9.84
CA LEU A 352 -4.51 8.94 -10.99
C LEU A 352 -3.27 8.13 -10.59
N PHE A 353 -2.31 8.75 -9.87
CA PHE A 353 -1.06 8.08 -9.52
C PHE A 353 -1.21 7.08 -8.39
N GLN A 354 -2.16 7.27 -7.48
CA GLN A 354 -2.54 6.23 -6.52
C GLN A 354 -3.13 5.00 -7.23
N THR A 355 -3.94 5.20 -8.27
CA THR A 355 -4.48 4.11 -9.09
C THR A 355 -3.37 3.39 -9.86
N LEU A 356 -2.49 4.12 -10.54
CA LEU A 356 -1.33 3.55 -11.22
C LEU A 356 -0.44 2.77 -10.25
N CYS A 357 -0.13 3.34 -9.09
CA CYS A 357 0.67 2.66 -8.07
C CYS A 357 0.01 1.36 -7.58
N GLY A 358 -1.31 1.34 -7.41
CA GLY A 358 -2.04 0.11 -7.08
C GLY A 358 -1.98 -0.95 -8.19
N LEU A 359 -1.99 -0.54 -9.47
CA LEU A 359 -1.77 -1.46 -10.60
C LEU A 359 -0.34 -2.01 -10.59
N LYS A 360 0.66 -1.20 -10.23
CA LYS A 360 2.05 -1.65 -10.04
C LYS A 360 2.18 -2.64 -8.88
N VAL A 361 1.48 -2.45 -7.78
CA VAL A 361 1.39 -3.45 -6.69
C VAL A 361 0.83 -4.78 -7.22
N ARG A 362 -0.19 -4.73 -8.09
CA ARG A 362 -0.72 -5.93 -8.75
C ARG A 362 0.33 -6.61 -9.63
N GLU A 363 1.09 -5.86 -10.42
CA GLU A 363 2.18 -6.39 -11.23
C GLU A 363 3.25 -7.09 -10.36
N VAL A 364 3.67 -6.46 -9.26
CA VAL A 364 4.62 -7.04 -8.29
C VAL A 364 4.07 -8.36 -7.74
N TYR A 365 2.80 -8.40 -7.31
CA TYR A 365 2.15 -9.61 -6.82
C TYR A 365 2.15 -10.72 -7.87
N GLU A 366 1.75 -10.43 -9.11
CA GLU A 366 1.70 -11.39 -10.21
C GLU A 366 3.10 -11.92 -10.56
N ARG A 367 4.13 -11.06 -10.59
CA ARG A 367 5.52 -11.48 -10.86
C ARG A 367 6.10 -12.38 -9.74
N ILE A 368 5.79 -12.12 -8.49
CA ILE A 368 6.22 -12.95 -7.36
C ILE A 368 5.53 -14.31 -7.41
N THR A 369 4.23 -14.34 -7.59
CA THR A 369 3.44 -15.60 -7.60
C THR A 369 3.74 -16.46 -8.80
N ALA A 370 3.98 -15.89 -9.98
CA ALA A 370 4.42 -16.63 -11.18
C ALA A 370 5.78 -17.32 -10.96
N LYS A 371 6.75 -16.65 -10.34
CA LYS A 371 8.06 -17.25 -10.00
C LYS A 371 7.94 -18.41 -9.01
N GLN A 372 6.96 -18.40 -8.13
CA GLN A 372 6.70 -19.50 -7.18
C GLN A 372 6.12 -20.72 -7.90
N THR A 373 5.26 -20.53 -8.89
CA THR A 373 4.66 -21.61 -9.68
C THR A 373 5.69 -22.34 -10.54
N VAL A 374 6.69 -21.63 -11.10
CA VAL A 374 7.76 -22.24 -11.92
C VAL A 374 8.75 -23.06 -11.10
N LYS A 375 8.93 -22.75 -9.81
CA LYS A 375 9.85 -23.47 -8.88
C LYS A 375 9.18 -24.67 -8.19
N ALA A 376 7.90 -24.89 -8.40
CA ALA A 376 7.09 -25.98 -7.83
C ALA A 376 6.92 -27.13 -8.82
#